data_3c67265d1c41ea149aa71bddd387d4ca
#
_entry.id   3c67265d1c41ea149aa71bddd387d4ca
#
_cell.length_a   1.000
_cell.length_b   1.000
_cell.length_c   1.000
_cell.angle_alpha   90.00
_cell.angle_beta   90.00
_cell.angle_gamma   90.00
#
_symmetry.space_group_name_H-M   'P 1'
#
loop_
_entity.id
_entity.type
_entity.pdbx_description
1 polymer ?
#
loop_
_entity_poly.entity_id
_entity_poly.type
_entity_poly.pdbx_seq_one_letter_code
_entity_poly.pdbx_strand_id
1 'polypeptide(L)'
;LSEHVPATDLLEPRLITETGLDRRIAEIIEPVALDLGFKLVRVRMMNQNGLTLQIMAERADGTMTVTDCEALSQAISPVLDVEDPVDKEYHLEVSSPGIDRPMVRISDFTRWQGNLLKCETSILVDNRKRFRGKITDVTSDGFVLERDQAAYGEEPRVTIPFTALAEAKLILTDDLIRDALRADKLAKAQAANQNEEADEAE
;
A
#
# COMPACT_ATOMS: atom_id res chain seq x y z
N LEU A 1 14.66 -21.22 -5.81
CA LEU A 1 14.77 -20.86 -4.39
C LEU A 1 13.70 -19.83 -4.11
N SER A 2 12.56 -20.30 -3.62
CA SER A 2 11.48 -19.45 -3.11
C SER A 2 12.09 -18.64 -1.95
N GLU A 3 12.30 -17.34 -2.12
CA GLU A 3 12.63 -16.47 -0.99
C GLU A 3 11.44 -16.52 -0.04
N HIS A 4 11.65 -17.22 1.06
CA HIS A 4 10.70 -17.27 2.16
C HIS A 4 10.67 -15.88 2.78
N VAL A 5 9.67 -15.07 2.38
CA VAL A 5 9.40 -13.78 3.00
C VAL A 5 9.13 -14.06 4.48
N PRO A 6 9.90 -13.52 5.41
CA PRO A 6 9.73 -13.84 6.82
C PRO A 6 8.35 -13.39 7.29
N ALA A 7 7.67 -14.22 8.05
CA ALA A 7 6.35 -13.94 8.64
C ALA A 7 6.28 -12.60 9.41
N THR A 8 7.41 -12.08 9.83
CA THR A 8 7.58 -10.75 10.47
C THR A 8 7.10 -9.59 9.58
N ASP A 9 7.13 -9.74 8.26
CA ASP A 9 6.74 -8.67 7.32
C ASP A 9 5.22 -8.50 7.23
N LEU A 10 4.44 -9.55 7.52
CA LEU A 10 2.97 -9.47 7.58
C LEU A 10 2.48 -8.69 8.82
N LEU A 11 3.24 -8.71 9.91
CA LEU A 11 2.86 -8.10 11.19
C LEU A 11 3.36 -6.66 11.35
N GLU A 12 4.06 -6.09 10.36
CA GLU A 12 4.51 -4.71 10.41
C GLU A 12 3.31 -3.75 10.51
N PRO A 13 3.23 -2.93 11.58
CA PRO A 13 2.09 -2.04 11.78
C PRO A 13 2.06 -0.94 10.71
N ARG A 14 0.85 -0.51 10.36
CA ARG A 14 0.66 0.66 9.50
C ARG A 14 0.95 1.94 10.27
N LEU A 15 1.76 2.81 9.69
CA LEU A 15 2.05 4.18 10.18
C LEU A 15 0.83 5.10 9.99
N ILE A 16 0.14 4.90 8.85
CA ILE A 16 -1.02 5.67 8.44
C ILE A 16 -2.22 4.76 8.56
N THR A 17 -3.14 5.13 9.43
CA THR A 17 -4.39 4.40 9.68
C THR A 17 -5.58 5.29 9.38
N GLU A 18 -6.69 4.68 9.10
CA GLU A 18 -7.96 5.33 8.85
C GLU A 18 -8.52 5.98 10.13
N THR A 19 -9.57 6.79 9.98
CA THR A 19 -10.31 7.40 11.07
C THR A 19 -11.81 7.10 10.95
N GLY A 20 -12.58 7.27 12.02
CA GLY A 20 -14.04 7.13 12.00
C GLY A 20 -14.50 5.75 11.54
N LEU A 21 -15.45 5.72 10.60
CA LEU A 21 -16.04 4.49 10.07
C LEU A 21 -15.02 3.60 9.36
N ASP A 22 -14.16 4.19 8.53
CA ASP A 22 -13.12 3.45 7.79
C ASP A 22 -12.18 2.71 8.74
N ARG A 23 -11.85 3.32 9.88
CA ARG A 23 -11.04 2.69 10.93
C ARG A 23 -11.77 1.50 11.56
N ARG A 24 -13.05 1.66 11.91
CA ARG A 24 -13.86 0.55 12.48
C ARG A 24 -13.90 -0.63 11.52
N ILE A 25 -14.11 -0.36 10.24
CA ILE A 25 -14.12 -1.41 9.21
C ILE A 25 -12.72 -2.06 9.10
N ALA A 26 -11.65 -1.26 9.09
CA ALA A 26 -10.29 -1.78 9.04
C ALA A 26 -9.99 -2.72 10.22
N GLU A 27 -10.38 -2.36 11.44
CA GLU A 27 -10.22 -3.19 12.64
C GLU A 27 -10.98 -4.53 12.54
N ILE A 28 -12.13 -4.55 11.87
CA ILE A 28 -12.91 -5.77 11.63
C ILE A 28 -12.24 -6.70 10.62
N ILE A 29 -11.73 -6.14 9.50
CA ILE A 29 -11.27 -6.96 8.38
C ILE A 29 -9.77 -7.28 8.43
N GLU A 30 -8.95 -6.52 9.16
CA GLU A 30 -7.50 -6.74 9.21
C GLU A 30 -7.11 -8.13 9.72
N PRO A 31 -7.74 -8.71 10.76
CA PRO A 31 -7.49 -10.09 11.18
C PRO A 31 -7.79 -11.10 10.05
N VAL A 32 -8.90 -10.92 9.34
CA VAL A 32 -9.31 -11.81 8.24
C VAL A 32 -8.30 -11.76 7.09
N ALA A 33 -7.82 -10.55 6.75
CA ALA A 33 -6.79 -10.38 5.72
C ALA A 33 -5.47 -11.06 6.13
N LEU A 34 -5.04 -10.88 7.38
CA LEU A 34 -3.82 -11.50 7.91
C LEU A 34 -3.89 -13.04 7.91
N ASP A 35 -5.02 -13.62 8.29
CA ASP A 35 -5.23 -15.09 8.30
C ASP A 35 -5.10 -15.69 6.89
N LEU A 36 -5.43 -14.91 5.85
CA LEU A 36 -5.23 -15.29 4.45
C LEU A 36 -3.84 -14.93 3.88
N GLY A 37 -2.97 -14.35 4.70
CA GLY A 37 -1.63 -13.93 4.29
C GLY A 37 -1.58 -12.62 3.52
N PHE A 38 -2.58 -11.74 3.70
CA PHE A 38 -2.61 -10.41 3.10
C PHE A 38 -2.32 -9.32 4.12
N LYS A 39 -1.61 -8.28 3.69
CA LYS A 39 -1.41 -7.02 4.42
C LYS A 39 -2.47 -6.02 3.97
N LEU A 40 -3.22 -5.47 4.91
CA LEU A 40 -4.14 -4.37 4.62
C LEU A 40 -3.34 -3.09 4.32
N VAL A 41 -3.66 -2.44 3.21
CA VAL A 41 -3.02 -1.17 2.80
C VAL A 41 -3.92 0.01 3.11
N ARG A 42 -5.20 -0.04 2.70
CA ARG A 42 -6.16 1.04 2.94
C ARG A 42 -7.59 0.53 2.92
N VAL A 43 -8.41 1.10 3.77
CA VAL A 43 -9.87 1.00 3.75
C VAL A 43 -10.43 2.39 3.50
N ARG A 44 -11.39 2.51 2.61
CA ARG A 44 -12.01 3.79 2.31
C ARG A 44 -13.46 3.63 1.88
N MET A 45 -14.34 4.36 2.56
CA MET A 45 -15.71 4.55 2.09
C MET A 45 -15.75 5.72 1.11
N MET A 46 -16.26 5.49 -0.09
CA MET A 46 -16.38 6.48 -1.16
C MET A 46 -17.83 6.63 -1.58
N ASN A 47 -18.20 7.83 -1.99
CA ASN A 47 -19.53 8.12 -2.51
C ASN A 47 -19.41 8.65 -3.96
N GLN A 48 -18.94 7.77 -4.84
CA GLN A 48 -18.85 8.01 -6.29
C GLN A 48 -19.67 6.93 -6.99
N ASN A 49 -20.72 7.34 -7.71
CA ASN A 49 -21.64 6.40 -8.39
C ASN A 49 -22.33 5.38 -7.47
N GLY A 50 -22.72 5.80 -6.25
CA GLY A 50 -23.17 4.96 -5.15
C GLY A 50 -22.13 4.84 -4.04
N LEU A 51 -22.55 4.29 -2.89
CA LEU A 51 -21.65 4.06 -1.77
C LEU A 51 -20.75 2.85 -2.09
N THR A 52 -19.44 3.02 -2.00
CA THR A 52 -18.46 1.98 -2.30
C THR A 52 -17.48 1.85 -1.14
N LEU A 53 -17.34 0.66 -0.59
CA LEU A 53 -16.29 0.30 0.35
C LEU A 53 -15.11 -0.26 -0.44
N GLN A 54 -14.04 0.52 -0.56
CA GLN A 54 -12.80 0.11 -1.19
C GLN A 54 -11.82 -0.41 -0.15
N ILE A 55 -11.32 -1.63 -0.40
CA ILE A 55 -10.30 -2.29 0.40
C ILE A 55 -9.09 -2.54 -0.49
N MET A 56 -7.96 -1.98 -0.11
CA MET A 56 -6.68 -2.25 -0.75
C MET A 56 -5.84 -3.16 0.14
N ALA A 57 -5.37 -4.26 -0.43
CA ALA A 57 -4.52 -5.23 0.24
C ALA A 57 -3.45 -5.77 -0.71
N GLU A 58 -2.45 -6.44 -0.16
CA GLU A 58 -1.38 -7.09 -0.90
C GLU A 58 -0.78 -8.24 -0.10
N ARG A 59 -0.11 -9.18 -0.74
CA ARG A 59 0.72 -10.18 -0.08
C ARG A 59 1.99 -9.54 0.50
N ALA A 60 2.72 -10.27 1.33
CA ALA A 60 3.97 -9.80 1.94
C ALA A 60 5.01 -9.35 0.90
N ASP A 61 5.07 -9.99 -0.26
CA ASP A 61 5.93 -9.63 -1.38
C ASP A 61 5.44 -8.42 -2.21
N GLY A 62 4.24 -7.90 -1.88
CA GLY A 62 3.60 -6.77 -2.55
C GLY A 62 2.84 -7.15 -3.81
N THR A 63 2.62 -8.44 -4.07
CA THR A 63 1.77 -8.92 -5.17
C THR A 63 0.30 -9.00 -4.74
N MET A 64 -0.60 -8.97 -5.71
CA MET A 64 -2.04 -9.21 -5.52
C MET A 64 -2.65 -9.56 -6.88
N THR A 65 -3.10 -10.79 -7.02
CA THR A 65 -3.76 -11.27 -8.24
C THR A 65 -5.27 -11.05 -8.17
N VAL A 66 -5.96 -11.23 -9.30
CA VAL A 66 -7.44 -11.20 -9.34
C VAL A 66 -8.03 -12.29 -8.45
N THR A 67 -7.43 -13.48 -8.46
CA THR A 67 -7.84 -14.60 -7.59
C THR A 67 -7.67 -14.26 -6.11
N ASP A 68 -6.61 -13.54 -5.75
CA ASP A 68 -6.38 -13.05 -4.38
C ASP A 68 -7.46 -12.05 -3.96
N CYS A 69 -7.82 -11.11 -4.85
CA CYS A 69 -8.91 -10.16 -4.60
C CYS A 69 -10.24 -10.87 -4.38
N GLU A 70 -10.53 -11.90 -5.17
CA GLU A 70 -11.73 -12.72 -5.03
C GLU A 70 -11.74 -13.47 -3.70
N ALA A 71 -10.65 -14.16 -3.35
CA ALA A 71 -10.53 -14.89 -2.09
C ALA A 71 -10.72 -13.97 -0.87
N LEU A 72 -10.07 -12.81 -0.89
CA LEU A 72 -10.20 -11.82 0.19
C LEU A 72 -11.62 -11.26 0.26
N SER A 73 -12.26 -10.94 -0.87
CA SER A 73 -13.63 -10.45 -0.94
C SER A 73 -14.62 -11.47 -0.35
N GLN A 74 -14.48 -12.75 -0.72
CA GLN A 74 -15.33 -13.83 -0.22
C GLN A 74 -15.18 -14.06 1.30
N ALA A 75 -13.98 -13.87 1.84
CA ALA A 75 -13.74 -14.03 3.27
C ALA A 75 -14.22 -12.83 4.09
N ILE A 76 -14.14 -11.62 3.55
CA ILE A 76 -14.55 -10.39 4.25
C ILE A 76 -16.07 -10.20 4.25
N SER A 77 -16.77 -10.51 3.15
CA SER A 77 -18.19 -10.26 3.00
C SER A 77 -19.02 -10.80 4.16
N PRO A 78 -18.93 -12.08 4.58
CA PRO A 78 -19.74 -12.60 5.68
C PRO A 78 -19.40 -11.96 7.01
N VAL A 79 -18.17 -11.53 7.23
CA VAL A 79 -17.78 -10.85 8.47
C VAL A 79 -18.38 -9.45 8.53
N LEU A 80 -18.37 -8.72 7.41
CA LEU A 80 -19.03 -7.41 7.32
C LEU A 80 -20.56 -7.51 7.45
N ASP A 81 -21.17 -8.59 6.94
CA ASP A 81 -22.61 -8.84 7.09
C ASP A 81 -23.00 -9.09 8.56
N VAL A 82 -22.14 -9.75 9.33
CA VAL A 82 -22.38 -10.02 10.76
C VAL A 82 -22.14 -8.78 11.62
N GLU A 83 -21.04 -8.06 11.39
CA GLU A 83 -20.65 -6.87 12.17
C GLU A 83 -21.46 -5.62 11.81
N ASP A 84 -22.08 -5.62 10.64
CA ASP A 84 -22.96 -4.58 10.09
C ASP A 84 -22.47 -3.13 10.39
N PRO A 85 -21.24 -2.77 10.00
CA PRO A 85 -20.66 -1.48 10.35
C PRO A 85 -21.24 -0.31 9.56
N VAL A 86 -22.00 -0.59 8.48
CA VAL A 86 -22.50 0.40 7.52
C VAL A 86 -24.01 0.26 7.36
N ASP A 87 -24.79 1.24 7.82
CA ASP A 87 -26.27 1.23 7.80
C ASP A 87 -26.90 1.31 6.39
N LYS A 88 -26.09 1.46 5.33
CA LYS A 88 -26.56 1.62 3.95
C LYS A 88 -25.97 0.57 3.04
N GLU A 89 -26.72 0.24 1.99
CA GLU A 89 -26.20 -0.61 0.92
C GLU A 89 -24.95 0.02 0.29
N TYR A 90 -23.94 -0.78 0.06
CA TYR A 90 -22.66 -0.39 -0.57
C TYR A 90 -22.14 -1.48 -1.50
N HIS A 91 -21.30 -1.08 -2.43
CA HIS A 91 -20.52 -1.99 -3.26
C HIS A 91 -19.17 -2.28 -2.58
N LEU A 92 -18.83 -3.56 -2.42
CA LEU A 92 -17.52 -3.98 -1.95
C LEU A 92 -16.55 -4.05 -3.13
N GLU A 93 -15.45 -3.29 -3.05
CA GLU A 93 -14.35 -3.30 -4.01
C GLU A 93 -13.06 -3.73 -3.31
N VAL A 94 -12.48 -4.86 -3.73
CA VAL A 94 -11.19 -5.34 -3.26
C VAL A 94 -10.18 -5.21 -4.40
N SER A 95 -9.06 -4.56 -4.14
CA SER A 95 -8.06 -4.27 -5.16
C SER A 95 -6.63 -4.26 -4.62
N SER A 96 -5.66 -4.38 -5.52
CA SER A 96 -4.27 -4.07 -5.21
C SER A 96 -4.06 -2.57 -5.05
N PRO A 97 -2.98 -2.12 -4.35
CA PRO A 97 -2.69 -0.69 -4.21
C PRO A 97 -2.25 0.01 -5.51
N GLY A 98 -1.98 -0.74 -6.58
CA GLY A 98 -1.50 -0.18 -7.85
C GLY A 98 -0.06 0.31 -7.82
N ILE A 99 0.41 0.88 -8.94
CA ILE A 99 1.79 1.37 -9.09
C ILE A 99 2.00 2.67 -8.30
N ASP A 100 1.03 3.58 -8.33
CA ASP A 100 1.04 4.85 -7.59
C ASP A 100 0.45 4.67 -6.18
N ARG A 101 0.94 3.68 -5.48
CA ARG A 101 0.41 3.14 -4.23
C ARG A 101 0.47 4.09 -3.03
N PRO A 102 -0.47 3.98 -2.08
CA PRO A 102 -0.29 4.55 -0.75
C PRO A 102 0.92 3.90 -0.05
N MET A 103 1.68 4.73 0.67
CA MET A 103 2.83 4.32 1.47
C MET A 103 2.40 4.34 2.94
N VAL A 104 2.20 3.17 3.53
CA VAL A 104 1.58 3.07 4.86
C VAL A 104 2.46 2.39 5.92
N ARG A 105 3.61 1.84 5.54
CA ARG A 105 4.57 1.15 6.42
C ARG A 105 5.98 1.66 6.21
N ILE A 106 6.88 1.47 7.18
CA ILE A 106 8.30 1.85 7.04
C ILE A 106 8.93 1.07 5.87
N SER A 107 8.62 -0.22 5.74
CA SER A 107 9.08 -1.07 4.64
C SER A 107 8.72 -0.53 3.27
N ASP A 108 7.57 0.14 3.12
CA ASP A 108 7.20 0.80 1.88
C ASP A 108 8.21 1.89 1.48
N PHE A 109 8.60 2.74 2.43
CA PHE A 109 9.56 3.82 2.17
C PHE A 109 10.94 3.29 1.81
N THR A 110 11.38 2.22 2.48
CA THR A 110 12.64 1.55 2.16
C THR A 110 12.60 0.91 0.77
N ARG A 111 11.53 0.18 0.45
CA ARG A 111 11.36 -0.49 -0.84
C ARG A 111 11.33 0.48 -2.02
N TRP A 112 10.70 1.64 -1.84
CA TRP A 112 10.50 2.63 -2.89
C TRP A 112 11.46 3.81 -2.79
N GLN A 113 12.55 3.68 -2.03
CA GLN A 113 13.63 4.67 -1.99
C GLN A 113 14.13 4.97 -3.40
N GLY A 114 14.40 6.24 -3.66
CA GLY A 114 14.80 6.71 -5.01
C GLY A 114 13.63 7.14 -5.90
N ASN A 115 12.38 6.86 -5.52
CA ASN A 115 11.20 7.26 -6.30
C ASN A 115 10.60 8.57 -5.82
N LEU A 116 9.79 9.20 -6.69
CA LEU A 116 9.04 10.40 -6.36
C LEU A 116 7.82 10.08 -5.50
N LEU A 117 7.68 10.83 -4.44
CA LEU A 117 6.59 10.74 -3.47
C LEU A 117 5.91 12.10 -3.31
N LYS A 118 4.63 12.08 -3.05
CA LYS A 118 3.91 13.20 -2.42
C LYS A 118 3.42 12.76 -1.05
N CYS A 119 3.54 13.64 -0.06
CA CYS A 119 3.02 13.37 1.27
C CYS A 119 2.42 14.62 1.91
N GLU A 120 1.54 14.37 2.89
CA GLU A 120 0.95 15.39 3.74
C GLU A 120 1.21 15.05 5.20
N THR A 121 1.51 16.05 6.01
CA THR A 121 1.76 15.92 7.44
C THR A 121 0.61 16.52 8.25
N SER A 122 0.31 15.93 9.40
CA SER A 122 -0.70 16.40 10.35
C SER A 122 -0.30 17.73 11.01
N ILE A 123 0.99 17.92 11.21
CA ILE A 123 1.62 19.12 11.79
C ILE A 123 2.49 19.81 10.75
N LEU A 124 2.87 21.05 11.01
CA LEU A 124 3.81 21.78 10.16
C LEU A 124 5.23 21.21 10.34
N VAL A 125 5.88 20.92 9.22
CA VAL A 125 7.30 20.60 9.11
C VAL A 125 7.90 21.66 8.16
N ASP A 126 8.94 22.37 8.56
CA ASP A 126 9.49 23.51 7.81
C ASP A 126 8.41 24.49 7.31
N ASN A 127 7.45 24.84 8.17
CA ASN A 127 6.30 25.71 7.88
C ASN A 127 5.36 25.21 6.76
N ARG A 128 5.41 23.94 6.38
CA ARG A 128 4.57 23.32 5.34
C ARG A 128 3.94 22.03 5.85
N LYS A 129 2.83 21.64 5.20
CA LYS A 129 2.18 20.35 5.43
C LYS A 129 2.24 19.44 4.20
N ARG A 130 2.54 19.97 3.03
CA ARG A 130 2.54 19.22 1.77
C ARG A 130 3.92 19.24 1.17
N PHE A 131 4.39 18.06 0.81
CA PHE A 131 5.71 17.84 0.26
C PHE A 131 5.62 16.97 -0.98
N ARG A 132 6.54 17.24 -1.91
CA ARG A 132 6.76 16.45 -3.08
C ARG A 132 8.26 16.40 -3.34
N GLY A 133 8.77 15.20 -3.63
CA GLY A 133 10.20 15.02 -3.90
C GLY A 133 10.58 13.55 -3.92
N LYS A 134 11.87 13.30 -4.03
CA LYS A 134 12.46 11.97 -4.10
C LYS A 134 12.85 11.49 -2.71
N ILE A 135 12.51 10.23 -2.37
CA ILE A 135 12.95 9.59 -1.13
C ILE A 135 14.44 9.29 -1.25
N THR A 136 15.27 9.89 -0.39
CA THR A 136 16.74 9.73 -0.45
C THR A 136 17.32 8.89 0.67
N ASP A 137 16.69 8.92 1.84
CA ASP A 137 17.11 8.15 3.01
C ASP A 137 15.89 7.77 3.87
N VAL A 138 15.97 6.63 4.54
CA VAL A 138 14.90 6.11 5.41
C VAL A 138 15.54 5.61 6.70
N THR A 139 14.98 6.03 7.83
CA THR A 139 15.37 5.62 9.18
C THR A 139 14.18 5.01 9.92
N SER A 140 14.37 4.57 11.15
CA SER A 140 13.27 4.11 12.01
C SER A 140 12.23 5.20 12.35
N ASP A 141 12.64 6.47 12.34
CA ASP A 141 11.85 7.57 12.87
C ASP A 141 11.25 8.46 11.76
N GLY A 142 11.75 8.33 10.52
CA GLY A 142 11.32 9.17 9.42
C GLY A 142 12.10 8.91 8.13
N PHE A 143 11.88 9.76 7.16
CA PHE A 143 12.58 9.70 5.88
C PHE A 143 13.01 11.09 5.41
N VAL A 144 14.04 11.13 4.56
CA VAL A 144 14.53 12.36 3.92
C VAL A 144 13.95 12.45 2.52
N LEU A 145 13.34 13.59 2.24
CA LEU A 145 12.77 13.92 0.95
C LEU A 145 13.63 15.00 0.29
N GLU A 146 14.17 14.75 -0.90
CA GLU A 146 14.77 15.75 -1.75
C GLU A 146 13.70 16.36 -2.64
N ARG A 147 13.35 17.63 -2.38
CA ARG A 147 12.29 18.36 -3.07
C ARG A 147 12.61 18.50 -4.56
N ASP A 148 11.65 18.20 -5.41
CA ASP A 148 11.80 18.40 -6.87
C ASP A 148 11.75 19.88 -7.27
N GLN A 149 11.18 20.73 -6.42
CA GLN A 149 11.11 22.17 -6.57
C GLN A 149 11.36 22.84 -5.22
N ALA A 150 12.62 23.20 -4.95
CA ALA A 150 12.97 24.07 -3.83
C ALA A 150 12.96 25.54 -4.32
N ALA A 151 12.34 26.43 -3.55
CA ALA A 151 12.42 27.87 -3.83
C ALA A 151 13.85 28.40 -3.55
N TYR A 152 14.20 29.53 -4.17
CA TYR A 152 15.52 30.13 -3.94
C TYR A 152 15.75 30.41 -2.45
N GLY A 153 16.82 29.85 -1.91
CA GLY A 153 17.17 29.98 -0.49
C GLY A 153 16.53 28.95 0.44
N GLU A 154 15.76 28.01 -0.08
CA GLU A 154 15.25 26.86 0.69
C GLU A 154 16.22 25.67 0.64
N GLU A 155 16.35 24.95 1.76
CA GLU A 155 17.06 23.69 1.79
C GLU A 155 16.36 22.67 0.87
N PRO A 156 17.07 22.03 -0.08
CA PRO A 156 16.46 21.08 -0.99
C PRO A 156 16.00 19.78 -0.31
N ARG A 157 16.56 19.48 0.87
CA ARG A 157 16.23 18.28 1.65
C ARG A 157 15.41 18.63 2.87
N VAL A 158 14.42 17.81 3.16
CA VAL A 158 13.58 17.91 4.35
C VAL A 158 13.43 16.52 4.98
N THR A 159 13.58 16.44 6.30
CA THR A 159 13.29 15.22 7.06
C THR A 159 11.85 15.23 7.51
N ILE A 160 11.09 14.21 7.12
CA ILE A 160 9.69 14.02 7.49
C ILE A 160 9.62 12.93 8.57
N PRO A 161 9.26 13.26 9.81
CA PRO A 161 9.05 12.25 10.85
C PRO A 161 7.82 11.40 10.53
N PHE A 162 7.91 10.08 10.74
CA PHE A 162 6.75 9.20 10.55
C PHE A 162 5.58 9.54 11.48
N THR A 163 5.86 10.05 12.67
CA THR A 163 4.83 10.51 13.62
C THR A 163 4.04 11.72 13.13
N ALA A 164 4.59 12.49 12.20
CA ALA A 164 3.90 13.63 11.59
C ALA A 164 3.13 13.26 10.32
N LEU A 165 3.34 12.06 9.79
CA LEU A 165 2.80 11.66 8.48
C LEU A 165 1.29 11.42 8.58
N ALA A 166 0.51 12.06 7.70
CA ALA A 166 -0.93 11.88 7.57
C ALA A 166 -1.29 11.10 6.30
N GLU A 167 -0.60 11.37 5.21
CA GLU A 167 -0.79 10.67 3.93
C GLU A 167 0.53 10.64 3.16
N ALA A 168 0.80 9.53 2.48
CA ALA A 168 1.92 9.40 1.57
C ALA A 168 1.53 8.52 0.36
N LYS A 169 1.96 8.93 -0.82
CA LYS A 169 1.65 8.23 -2.07
C LYS A 169 2.78 8.37 -3.07
N LEU A 170 3.14 7.29 -3.77
CA LEU A 170 4.05 7.36 -4.90
C LEU A 170 3.45 8.19 -6.03
N ILE A 171 4.31 8.87 -6.76
CA ILE A 171 3.94 9.60 -7.99
C ILE A 171 4.28 8.73 -9.19
N LEU A 172 3.29 8.54 -10.05
CA LEU A 172 3.48 7.79 -11.28
C LEU A 172 4.45 8.55 -12.20
N THR A 173 5.58 7.90 -12.52
CA THR A 173 6.59 8.37 -13.45
C THR A 173 6.80 7.33 -14.54
N ASP A 174 7.33 7.74 -15.71
CA ASP A 174 7.64 6.82 -16.80
C ASP A 174 8.65 5.74 -16.38
N ASP A 175 9.59 6.08 -15.51
CA ASP A 175 10.56 5.13 -14.96
C ASP A 175 9.86 4.11 -14.05
N LEU A 176 8.99 4.56 -13.16
CA LEU A 176 8.21 3.69 -12.28
C LEU A 176 7.31 2.73 -13.08
N ILE A 177 6.65 3.22 -14.13
CA ILE A 177 5.84 2.39 -15.03
C ILE A 177 6.71 1.35 -15.73
N ARG A 178 7.87 1.77 -16.25
CA ARG A 178 8.81 0.88 -16.96
C ARG A 178 9.32 -0.23 -16.05
N ASP A 179 9.67 0.10 -14.82
CA ASP A 179 10.17 -0.87 -13.84
C ASP A 179 9.08 -1.83 -13.39
N ALA A 180 7.85 -1.36 -13.19
CA ALA A 180 6.70 -2.20 -12.89
C ALA A 180 6.38 -3.18 -14.04
N LEU A 181 6.42 -2.73 -15.29
CA LEU A 181 6.21 -3.59 -16.46
C LEU A 181 7.31 -4.64 -16.62
N ARG A 182 8.56 -4.31 -16.28
CA ARG A 182 9.67 -5.27 -16.28
C ARG A 182 9.47 -6.34 -15.20
N ALA A 183 9.09 -5.92 -13.99
CA ALA A 183 8.83 -6.84 -12.87
C ALA A 183 7.67 -7.81 -13.21
N ASP A 184 6.58 -7.31 -13.80
CA ASP A 184 5.44 -8.13 -14.21
C ASP A 184 5.83 -9.16 -15.29
N LYS A 185 6.65 -8.77 -16.27
CA LYS A 185 7.16 -9.70 -17.29
C LYS A 185 8.04 -10.80 -16.69
N LEU A 186 8.91 -10.45 -15.75
CA LEU A 186 9.78 -11.41 -15.07
C LEU A 186 8.97 -12.39 -14.22
N ALA A 187 7.98 -11.90 -13.47
CA ALA A 187 7.09 -12.73 -12.67
C ALA A 187 6.29 -13.72 -13.53
N LYS A 188 5.75 -13.26 -14.67
CA LYS A 188 5.04 -14.12 -15.63
C LYS A 188 5.94 -15.18 -16.26
N ALA A 189 7.17 -14.84 -16.61
CA ALA A 189 8.14 -15.79 -17.16
C ALA A 189 8.54 -16.86 -16.12
N GLN A 190 8.72 -16.48 -14.86
CA GLN A 190 9.02 -17.42 -13.77
C GLN A 190 7.85 -18.38 -13.49
N ALA A 191 6.63 -17.86 -13.50
CA ALA A 191 5.43 -18.68 -13.32
C ALA A 191 5.22 -19.69 -14.49
N ALA A 192 5.52 -19.29 -15.72
CA ALA A 192 5.45 -20.19 -16.88
C ALA A 192 6.47 -21.33 -16.78
N ASN A 193 7.73 -21.03 -16.41
CA ASN A 193 8.76 -22.06 -16.25
C ASN A 193 8.45 -23.05 -15.11
N GLN A 194 7.85 -22.57 -14.01
CA GLN A 194 7.45 -23.46 -12.90
C GLN A 194 6.31 -24.42 -13.29
N ASN A 195 5.40 -24.00 -14.15
CA ASN A 195 4.33 -24.86 -14.66
C ASN A 195 4.85 -25.91 -15.65
N GLU A 196 5.85 -25.59 -16.48
CA GLU A 196 6.50 -26.53 -17.39
C GLU A 196 7.29 -27.60 -16.62
N GLU A 197 8.04 -27.21 -15.55
CA GLU A 197 8.77 -28.15 -14.70
C GLU A 197 7.83 -29.07 -13.90
N ALA A 198 6.62 -28.63 -13.56
CA ALA A 198 5.63 -29.44 -12.85
C ALA A 198 4.97 -30.47 -13.78
N ASP A 199 4.72 -30.12 -15.06
CA ASP A 199 4.15 -31.02 -16.07
C ASP A 199 5.16 -32.10 -16.54
N GLU A 200 6.46 -31.82 -16.52
CA GLU A 200 7.50 -32.80 -16.85
C GLU A 200 7.81 -33.79 -15.71
N ALA A 201 7.31 -33.54 -14.50
CA ALA A 201 7.56 -34.37 -13.30
C ALA A 201 6.40 -35.37 -13.00
N GLU A 202 5.31 -35.35 -13.75
CA GLU A 202 4.21 -36.33 -13.69
C GLU A 202 4.36 -37.41 -14.78
#